data_c0b8b8f7ff12e49480306a6559cab7c4
#
_entry.id   c0b8b8f7ff12e49480306a6559cab7c4
#
_cell.length_a   1.000
_cell.length_b   1.000
_cell.length_c   1.000
_cell.angle_alpha   90.00
_cell.angle_beta   90.00
_cell.angle_gamma   90.00
#
_symmetry.space_group_name_H-M   'P 1'
#
loop_
_entity.id
_entity.type
_entity.pdbx_description
1 polymer ?
#
loop_
_entity_poly.entity_id
_entity_poly.type
_entity_poly.pdbx_seq_one_letter_code
_entity_poly.pdbx_strand_id
1 'polypeptide(L)'
;MNNAPICPDCDSVNESSAVVCATCGRQLIVIPTWVRPVSPKKLLRRNRIVLWPLIGLIIAVFTWFNYPYIPNLIVVIFNSPTSDLSSSWYPGSWPMRGGDLSGSGYVPWTGEYPEGVRSNSFYLGPSTRSAPIISNGTIYLGSESEVSAIDAETGKPIWTIGQTGPVHGTLAIADETVFVPLRNKELLAISASSGTVQWSFKSGSPFVGAPSVDNGIVYSSTQKGRVHALDAATGSPIWTMDAGDAIAPAVALVNDKIAIGVSSGGLFIKDARTGDKRSRVRIGGLVNHPPVVGGNSVYLVSNGKVLSFDVNSRELPWSYPLRLVWTQLWLWQLPVPTPPVPAGFQWQAIPAEGGIEPSTNAGDDFEPKPLVPLSFENSLIITPNQGSAFVTAPAATADAIYIGSNNNFIYSISADSGKTLWRYRTSSTPVARPTVVGERLYFGTSNGTLHSVNRVNGQGEWSLELGSPLTAPITFASGILYARTEDGSLHKIR
;
A
#
# COMPACT_ATOMS: atom_id res chain seq x y z
N MET A 1 -60.04 25.89 -47.91
CA MET A 1 -60.02 25.07 -49.15
C MET A 1 -60.33 23.66 -48.68
N ASN A 2 -61.50 23.14 -49.08
CA ASN A 2 -61.95 21.79 -48.72
C ASN A 2 -61.14 20.79 -49.54
N ASN A 3 -60.16 20.10 -48.85
CA ASN A 3 -59.45 19.01 -49.48
C ASN A 3 -60.41 17.81 -49.58
N ALA A 4 -61.03 17.63 -50.70
CA ALA A 4 -61.79 16.42 -50.98
C ALA A 4 -60.88 15.21 -51.03
N PRO A 5 -61.18 14.08 -50.35
CA PRO A 5 -60.34 12.91 -50.32
C PRO A 5 -60.24 12.26 -51.70
N ILE A 6 -59.03 12.02 -52.18
CA ILE A 6 -58.74 11.28 -53.41
C ILE A 6 -58.61 9.80 -53.05
N CYS A 7 -59.29 8.94 -53.75
CA CYS A 7 -59.24 7.50 -53.57
C CYS A 7 -57.90 6.95 -54.05
N PRO A 8 -57.15 6.23 -53.22
CA PRO A 8 -55.78 5.72 -53.55
C PRO A 8 -55.82 4.58 -54.58
N ASP A 9 -57.00 4.00 -54.89
CA ASP A 9 -57.09 2.85 -55.79
C ASP A 9 -57.59 3.23 -57.21
N CYS A 10 -58.29 4.34 -57.29
CA CYS A 10 -58.88 4.75 -58.62
C CYS A 10 -58.73 6.24 -58.91
N ASP A 11 -58.00 6.98 -58.10
CA ASP A 11 -57.71 8.41 -58.19
C ASP A 11 -58.93 9.33 -58.31
N SER A 12 -60.15 8.81 -58.04
CA SER A 12 -61.37 9.62 -58.10
C SER A 12 -61.44 10.57 -56.88
N VAL A 13 -61.85 11.82 -57.17
CA VAL A 13 -62.09 12.84 -56.13
C VAL A 13 -63.48 12.61 -55.54
N ASN A 14 -63.54 12.45 -54.21
CA ASN A 14 -64.80 12.19 -53.50
C ASN A 14 -65.22 13.42 -52.70
N GLU A 15 -66.48 13.45 -52.28
CA GLU A 15 -66.93 14.50 -51.38
C GLU A 15 -66.20 14.50 -50.07
N SER A 16 -66.00 15.66 -49.46
CA SER A 16 -65.22 15.84 -48.24
C SER A 16 -65.72 15.04 -47.03
N SER A 17 -66.95 14.53 -47.10
CA SER A 17 -67.56 13.68 -46.05
C SER A 17 -67.66 12.20 -46.45
N ALA A 18 -67.19 11.82 -47.62
CA ALA A 18 -67.34 10.45 -48.14
C ALA A 18 -66.53 9.45 -47.33
N VAL A 19 -67.20 8.46 -46.78
CA VAL A 19 -66.55 7.33 -45.99
C VAL A 19 -66.22 6.19 -46.97
N VAL A 20 -66.82 6.18 -48.15
CA VAL A 20 -66.60 5.16 -49.17
C VAL A 20 -66.44 5.85 -50.51
N CYS A 21 -65.52 5.38 -51.35
CA CYS A 21 -65.36 5.92 -52.71
C CYS A 21 -66.56 5.62 -53.58
N ALA A 22 -67.12 6.66 -54.12
CA ALA A 22 -68.31 6.55 -54.98
C ALA A 22 -68.05 5.77 -56.27
N THR A 23 -66.82 5.66 -56.75
CA THR A 23 -66.43 5.01 -57.99
C THR A 23 -66.09 3.54 -57.84
N CYS A 24 -65.31 3.15 -56.82
CA CYS A 24 -64.80 1.77 -56.64
C CYS A 24 -65.23 1.09 -55.32
N GLY A 25 -65.97 1.77 -54.44
CA GLY A 25 -66.53 1.22 -53.22
C GLY A 25 -65.48 1.05 -52.06
N ARG A 26 -64.26 1.54 -52.26
CA ARG A 26 -63.22 1.45 -51.17
C ARG A 26 -63.60 2.36 -50.01
N GLN A 27 -63.38 1.86 -48.77
CA GLN A 27 -63.47 2.69 -47.56
C GLN A 27 -62.38 3.75 -47.53
N LEU A 28 -62.74 5.02 -47.41
CA LEU A 28 -61.85 6.16 -47.25
C LEU A 28 -61.68 6.44 -45.75
N ILE A 29 -60.47 6.42 -45.29
CA ILE A 29 -60.20 6.73 -43.89
C ILE A 29 -60.25 8.25 -43.69
N VAL A 30 -61.34 8.76 -43.12
CA VAL A 30 -61.45 10.15 -42.70
C VAL A 30 -60.71 10.31 -41.36
N ILE A 31 -59.54 10.87 -41.40
CA ILE A 31 -58.79 11.21 -40.14
C ILE A 31 -59.48 12.42 -39.50
N PRO A 32 -60.03 12.32 -38.30
CA PRO A 32 -60.69 13.42 -37.64
C PRO A 32 -59.81 14.65 -37.55
N THR A 33 -60.27 15.83 -37.89
CA THR A 33 -59.52 17.09 -37.93
C THR A 33 -59.01 17.58 -36.57
N TRP A 34 -59.39 16.93 -35.46
CA TRP A 34 -58.88 17.22 -34.13
C TRP A 34 -57.57 16.51 -33.79
N VAL A 35 -57.14 15.51 -34.57
CA VAL A 35 -55.81 14.91 -34.42
C VAL A 35 -54.82 15.76 -35.21
N ARG A 36 -54.32 16.82 -34.58
CA ARG A 36 -53.19 17.56 -35.18
C ARG A 36 -51.93 16.69 -35.04
N PRO A 37 -51.22 16.37 -36.15
CA PRO A 37 -49.92 15.71 -36.02
C PRO A 37 -48.99 16.65 -35.29
N VAL A 38 -48.52 16.24 -34.09
CA VAL A 38 -47.49 16.97 -33.36
C VAL A 38 -46.22 16.90 -34.19
N SER A 39 -45.77 18.03 -34.71
CA SER A 39 -44.59 18.07 -35.57
C SER A 39 -43.39 17.48 -34.77
N PRO A 40 -42.61 16.57 -35.36
CA PRO A 40 -41.49 15.93 -34.67
C PRO A 40 -40.47 16.95 -34.13
N LYS A 41 -40.40 18.14 -34.70
CA LYS A 41 -39.58 19.26 -34.25
C LYS A 41 -40.00 19.83 -32.85
N LYS A 42 -41.31 19.79 -32.50
CA LYS A 42 -41.78 20.25 -31.17
C LYS A 42 -41.55 19.21 -30.08
N LEU A 43 -41.64 17.92 -30.40
CA LEU A 43 -41.29 16.84 -29.43
C LEU A 43 -39.80 16.85 -29.09
N LEU A 44 -38.94 17.00 -30.08
CA LEU A 44 -37.47 17.07 -29.89
C LEU A 44 -37.06 18.30 -29.09
N ARG A 45 -37.74 19.45 -29.24
CA ARG A 45 -37.40 20.67 -28.49
C ARG A 45 -37.83 20.58 -27.02
N ARG A 46 -38.96 19.92 -26.71
CA ARG A 46 -39.48 19.74 -25.35
C ARG A 46 -38.66 18.72 -24.59
N ASN A 47 -38.16 17.65 -25.22
CA ASN A 47 -37.30 16.67 -24.64
C ASN A 47 -35.89 17.23 -24.39
N ARG A 48 -35.39 18.15 -25.22
CA ARG A 48 -34.09 18.80 -24.97
C ARG A 48 -34.08 19.65 -23.72
N ILE A 49 -35.18 20.35 -23.38
CA ILE A 49 -35.25 21.21 -22.18
C ILE A 49 -35.18 20.37 -20.89
N VAL A 50 -35.62 19.12 -20.88
CA VAL A 50 -35.59 18.21 -19.75
C VAL A 50 -34.33 17.33 -19.79
N LEU A 51 -33.86 16.95 -20.97
CA LEU A 51 -32.75 16.04 -21.17
C LEU A 51 -31.40 16.66 -20.71
N TRP A 52 -31.14 17.92 -21.05
CA TRP A 52 -29.90 18.59 -20.70
C TRP A 52 -29.69 18.80 -19.17
N PRO A 53 -30.72 19.23 -18.39
CA PRO A 53 -30.60 19.26 -16.92
C PRO A 53 -30.43 17.87 -16.32
N LEU A 54 -31.09 16.85 -16.88
CA LEU A 54 -30.92 15.46 -16.40
C LEU A 54 -29.52 14.95 -16.67
N ILE A 55 -28.96 15.19 -17.85
CA ILE A 55 -27.58 14.87 -18.20
C ILE A 55 -26.64 15.65 -17.29
N GLY A 56 -26.86 16.93 -17.05
CA GLY A 56 -26.09 17.76 -16.13
C GLY A 56 -26.13 17.22 -14.70
N LEU A 57 -27.30 16.80 -14.23
CA LEU A 57 -27.46 16.17 -12.92
C LEU A 57 -26.69 14.84 -12.84
N ILE A 58 -26.79 13.98 -13.85
CA ILE A 58 -26.06 12.71 -13.91
C ILE A 58 -24.55 12.95 -13.90
N ILE A 59 -24.06 13.91 -14.68
CA ILE A 59 -22.65 14.29 -14.70
C ILE A 59 -22.23 14.85 -13.34
N ALA A 60 -23.03 15.72 -12.72
CA ALA A 60 -22.75 16.30 -11.40
C ALA A 60 -22.70 15.21 -10.32
N VAL A 61 -23.67 14.29 -10.31
CA VAL A 61 -23.71 13.15 -9.39
C VAL A 61 -22.52 12.22 -9.64
N PHE A 62 -22.22 11.89 -10.90
CA PHE A 62 -21.06 11.07 -11.26
C PHE A 62 -19.75 11.73 -10.85
N THR A 63 -19.59 13.03 -11.11
CA THR A 63 -18.42 13.81 -10.69
C THR A 63 -18.30 13.88 -9.17
N TRP A 64 -19.42 14.12 -8.46
CA TRP A 64 -19.46 14.13 -7.00
C TRP A 64 -18.99 12.80 -6.40
N PHE A 65 -19.50 11.68 -6.90
CA PHE A 65 -19.11 10.34 -6.42
C PHE A 65 -17.68 9.95 -6.79
N ASN A 66 -17.16 10.45 -7.91
CA ASN A 66 -15.80 10.16 -8.37
C ASN A 66 -14.78 11.23 -7.97
N TYR A 67 -15.22 12.35 -7.37
CA TYR A 67 -14.34 13.46 -6.99
C TYR A 67 -13.07 13.01 -6.23
N PRO A 68 -13.13 12.07 -5.27
CA PRO A 68 -11.93 11.59 -4.56
C PRO A 68 -10.92 10.83 -5.45
N TYR A 69 -11.29 10.48 -6.68
CA TYR A 69 -10.48 9.73 -7.64
C TYR A 69 -10.11 10.56 -8.89
N ILE A 70 -10.59 11.81 -8.96
CA ILE A 70 -10.17 12.73 -10.01
C ILE A 70 -8.79 13.26 -9.61
N PRO A 71 -7.76 13.16 -10.47
CA PRO A 71 -6.44 13.67 -10.16
C PRO A 71 -6.49 15.14 -9.75
N ASN A 72 -5.76 15.48 -8.70
CA ASN A 72 -5.62 16.86 -8.28
C ASN A 72 -4.81 17.63 -9.31
N LEU A 73 -5.50 18.28 -10.24
CA LEU A 73 -4.88 19.03 -11.34
C LEU A 73 -3.93 20.12 -10.85
N ILE A 74 -4.17 20.70 -9.68
CA ILE A 74 -3.28 21.69 -9.08
C ILE A 74 -1.92 21.07 -8.80
N VAL A 75 -1.90 19.88 -8.17
CA VAL A 75 -0.65 19.15 -7.90
C VAL A 75 0.03 18.73 -9.20
N VAL A 76 -0.74 18.23 -10.19
CA VAL A 76 -0.19 17.79 -11.46
C VAL A 76 0.46 18.94 -12.25
N ILE A 77 -0.14 20.13 -12.22
CA ILE A 77 0.30 21.25 -13.06
C ILE A 77 1.35 22.12 -12.33
N PHE A 78 1.17 22.39 -11.04
CA PHE A 78 1.95 23.39 -10.32
C PHE A 78 2.97 22.84 -9.32
N ASN A 79 2.80 21.59 -8.86
CA ASN A 79 3.66 20.98 -7.85
C ASN A 79 4.40 19.74 -8.41
N SER A 80 4.85 19.81 -9.66
CA SER A 80 5.69 18.76 -10.21
C SER A 80 7.08 18.78 -9.57
N PRO A 81 7.70 17.61 -9.32
CA PRO A 81 9.06 17.53 -8.82
C PRO A 81 10.04 18.19 -9.80
N THR A 82 11.10 18.79 -9.26
CA THR A 82 12.11 19.52 -10.04
C THR A 82 13.30 18.65 -10.46
N SER A 83 13.34 17.40 -10.01
CA SER A 83 14.40 16.42 -10.28
C SER A 83 13.82 15.02 -10.47
N ASP A 84 14.67 14.10 -10.92
CA ASP A 84 14.34 12.67 -11.09
C ASP A 84 15.03 11.80 -10.03
N LEU A 85 15.43 12.37 -8.89
CA LEU A 85 16.13 11.67 -7.82
C LEU A 85 15.33 10.42 -7.39
N SER A 86 15.95 9.27 -7.38
CA SER A 86 15.35 8.00 -6.97
C SER A 86 16.33 7.13 -6.21
N SER A 87 15.86 6.52 -5.14
CA SER A 87 16.62 5.53 -4.38
C SER A 87 16.45 4.15 -5.02
N SER A 88 17.18 3.87 -6.09
CA SER A 88 17.17 2.56 -6.73
C SER A 88 18.30 1.68 -6.20
N TRP A 89 18.00 0.38 -6.04
CA TRP A 89 19.02 -0.60 -5.70
C TRP A 89 19.94 -0.88 -6.91
N TYR A 90 21.24 -1.00 -6.64
CA TYR A 90 22.23 -1.54 -7.57
C TYR A 90 23.25 -2.39 -6.79
N PRO A 91 24.04 -3.27 -7.43
CA PRO A 91 24.88 -4.27 -6.75
C PRO A 91 25.81 -3.76 -5.64
N GLY A 92 26.15 -2.49 -5.62
CA GLY A 92 27.00 -1.85 -4.60
C GLY A 92 26.23 -1.03 -3.56
N SER A 93 24.89 -1.12 -3.54
CA SER A 93 24.08 -0.23 -2.71
C SER A 93 23.05 -0.96 -1.85
N TRP A 94 22.69 -0.31 -0.75
CA TRP A 94 21.50 -0.55 0.05
C TRP A 94 20.94 0.82 0.43
N PRO A 95 20.20 1.46 -0.48
CA PRO A 95 19.97 2.90 -0.42
C PRO A 95 18.93 3.35 0.60
N MET A 96 18.10 2.43 1.06
CA MET A 96 17.03 2.73 2.02
C MET A 96 16.64 1.51 2.83
N ARG A 97 15.67 1.67 3.73
CA ARG A 97 15.09 0.59 4.48
C ARG A 97 14.49 -0.47 3.54
N GLY A 98 15.03 -1.68 3.61
CA GLY A 98 14.57 -2.79 2.78
C GLY A 98 15.30 -2.95 1.47
N GLY A 99 16.26 -2.09 1.18
CA GLY A 99 17.06 -2.15 -0.03
C GLY A 99 16.35 -1.59 -1.26
N ASP A 100 15.02 -1.48 -1.23
CA ASP A 100 14.21 -1.02 -2.36
C ASP A 100 13.00 -0.16 -1.93
N LEU A 101 12.35 0.46 -2.90
CA LEU A 101 11.16 1.30 -2.72
C LEU A 101 9.97 0.55 -2.13
N SER A 102 9.85 -0.73 -2.44
CA SER A 102 8.80 -1.61 -1.93
C SER A 102 9.00 -1.99 -0.46
N GLY A 103 10.16 -1.65 0.09
CA GLY A 103 10.57 -2.10 1.42
C GLY A 103 10.61 -3.63 1.51
N SER A 104 10.82 -4.32 0.39
CA SER A 104 10.64 -5.78 0.25
C SER A 104 11.63 -6.59 1.08
N GLY A 105 12.81 -6.04 1.32
CA GLY A 105 13.92 -6.80 1.93
C GLY A 105 14.52 -7.81 0.97
N TYR A 106 14.22 -7.70 -0.32
CA TYR A 106 14.73 -8.54 -1.39
C TYR A 106 15.62 -7.77 -2.33
N VAL A 107 16.74 -8.34 -2.69
CA VAL A 107 17.59 -7.85 -3.77
C VAL A 107 17.90 -8.99 -4.76
N PRO A 108 17.79 -8.74 -6.07
CA PRO A 108 18.19 -9.71 -7.09
C PRO A 108 19.73 -9.81 -7.10
N TRP A 109 20.26 -10.98 -6.78
CA TRP A 109 21.70 -11.21 -6.73
C TRP A 109 22.03 -12.53 -7.41
N THR A 110 23.07 -12.51 -8.25
CA THR A 110 23.57 -13.69 -8.98
C THR A 110 25.07 -13.90 -8.79
N GLY A 111 25.73 -13.05 -7.99
CA GLY A 111 27.15 -13.17 -7.66
C GLY A 111 27.43 -14.19 -6.56
N GLU A 112 28.62 -14.20 -6.05
CA GLU A 112 29.02 -15.03 -4.91
C GLU A 112 28.27 -14.62 -3.66
N TYR A 113 27.83 -15.61 -2.89
CA TYR A 113 27.13 -15.39 -1.63
C TYR A 113 28.11 -15.37 -0.46
N PRO A 114 27.85 -14.58 0.59
CA PRO A 114 28.63 -14.61 1.81
C PRO A 114 28.66 -16.02 2.44
N GLU A 115 29.86 -16.48 2.80
CA GLU A 115 30.12 -17.79 3.39
C GLU A 115 30.00 -17.81 4.92
N GLY A 116 29.65 -16.70 5.53
CA GLY A 116 29.51 -16.58 6.99
C GLY A 116 30.82 -16.32 7.70
N VAL A 117 31.82 -15.82 6.99
CA VAL A 117 33.11 -15.45 7.58
C VAL A 117 33.10 -13.97 7.98
N ARG A 118 33.31 -13.71 9.28
CA ARG A 118 33.45 -12.33 9.77
C ARG A 118 34.80 -11.78 9.32
N SER A 119 34.77 -10.82 8.38
CA SER A 119 35.98 -10.21 7.84
C SER A 119 36.47 -9.03 8.69
N ASN A 120 35.57 -8.26 9.29
CA ASN A 120 35.88 -7.12 10.13
C ASN A 120 34.71 -6.75 11.04
N SER A 121 34.97 -5.92 12.07
CA SER A 121 33.94 -5.33 12.93
C SER A 121 34.36 -3.93 13.34
N PHE A 122 33.43 -2.99 13.23
CA PHE A 122 33.64 -1.59 13.59
C PHE A 122 32.70 -1.23 14.75
N TYR A 123 33.26 -0.63 15.81
CA TYR A 123 32.44 -0.03 16.84
C TYR A 123 31.95 1.35 16.39
N LEU A 124 30.64 1.53 16.23
CA LEU A 124 30.02 2.75 15.72
C LEU A 124 29.21 3.52 16.77
N GLY A 125 29.53 3.31 18.02
CA GLY A 125 28.84 3.95 19.16
C GLY A 125 27.53 3.23 19.55
N PRO A 126 26.79 3.78 20.53
CA PRO A 126 25.61 3.15 21.08
C PRO A 126 24.62 2.74 19.96
N SER A 127 24.08 1.53 20.14
CA SER A 127 23.17 0.99 19.14
C SER A 127 21.90 1.83 19.02
N THR A 128 21.60 2.26 17.80
CA THR A 128 20.30 2.78 17.43
C THR A 128 19.57 1.72 16.62
N ARG A 129 18.24 1.80 16.54
CA ARG A 129 17.43 0.92 15.68
C ARG A 129 17.55 1.28 14.19
N SER A 130 18.43 2.21 13.84
CA SER A 130 18.72 2.60 12.46
C SER A 130 19.58 1.55 11.80
N ALA A 131 19.08 0.96 10.73
CA ALA A 131 19.91 0.13 9.86
C ALA A 131 20.88 1.01 9.09
N PRO A 132 22.12 0.57 8.85
CA PRO A 132 23.01 1.28 7.96
C PRO A 132 22.47 1.28 6.54
N ILE A 133 22.63 2.39 5.82
CA ILE A 133 22.46 2.43 4.36
C ILE A 133 23.83 2.49 3.71
N ILE A 134 23.96 1.94 2.52
CA ILE A 134 25.25 1.81 1.84
C ILE A 134 25.11 2.29 0.41
N SER A 135 26.06 3.09 -0.01
CA SER A 135 26.17 3.55 -1.40
C SER A 135 27.63 3.83 -1.72
N ASN A 136 28.10 3.32 -2.85
CA ASN A 136 29.45 3.57 -3.38
C ASN A 136 30.58 3.33 -2.34
N GLY A 137 30.49 2.23 -1.57
CA GLY A 137 31.50 1.89 -0.56
C GLY A 137 31.47 2.78 0.69
N THR A 138 30.45 3.63 0.84
CA THR A 138 30.25 4.47 2.02
C THR A 138 29.03 3.98 2.83
N ILE A 139 29.18 3.84 4.12
CA ILE A 139 28.12 3.53 5.08
C ILE A 139 27.62 4.83 5.68
N TYR A 140 26.33 5.10 5.56
CA TYR A 140 25.68 6.23 6.22
C TYR A 140 24.86 5.73 7.40
N LEU A 141 25.02 6.37 8.52
CA LEU A 141 24.40 5.96 9.78
C LEU A 141 23.95 7.16 10.59
N GLY A 142 22.76 7.06 11.16
CA GLY A 142 22.25 8.02 12.13
C GLY A 142 22.31 7.49 13.55
N SER A 143 22.65 8.36 14.49
CA SER A 143 22.67 8.09 15.93
C SER A 143 21.76 9.06 16.70
N GLU A 144 21.78 8.99 18.03
CA GLU A 144 21.07 9.95 18.89
C GLU A 144 21.66 11.37 18.81
N SER A 145 22.92 11.52 18.41
CA SER A 145 23.64 12.80 18.45
C SER A 145 24.26 13.22 17.12
N GLU A 146 24.39 12.32 16.15
CA GLU A 146 25.12 12.61 14.93
C GLU A 146 24.68 11.77 13.74
N VAL A 147 24.99 12.25 12.54
CA VAL A 147 24.92 11.51 11.28
C VAL A 147 26.35 11.39 10.75
N SER A 148 26.74 10.19 10.38
CA SER A 148 28.10 9.91 9.92
C SER A 148 28.09 9.20 8.57
N ALA A 149 29.02 9.57 7.71
CA ALA A 149 29.46 8.77 6.56
C ALA A 149 30.79 8.11 6.92
N ILE A 150 30.86 6.81 6.70
CA ILE A 150 31.97 5.96 7.14
C ILE A 150 32.44 5.17 5.93
N ASP A 151 33.72 5.12 5.71
CA ASP A 151 34.32 4.28 4.68
C ASP A 151 34.11 2.79 5.03
N ALA A 152 33.45 2.06 4.13
CA ALA A 152 33.05 0.68 4.37
C ALA A 152 34.22 -0.33 4.44
N GLU A 153 35.40 0.03 3.92
CA GLU A 153 36.58 -0.82 3.97
C GLU A 153 37.38 -0.61 5.26
N THR A 154 37.58 0.63 5.64
CA THR A 154 38.46 1.00 6.76
C THR A 154 37.70 1.22 8.07
N GLY A 155 36.39 1.47 8.03
CA GLY A 155 35.57 1.86 9.17
C GLY A 155 35.84 3.28 9.69
N LYS A 156 36.62 4.07 8.95
CA LYS A 156 36.94 5.45 9.36
C LYS A 156 35.86 6.41 8.92
N PRO A 157 35.52 7.42 9.74
CA PRO A 157 34.58 8.46 9.33
C PRO A 157 35.17 9.30 8.20
N ILE A 158 34.37 9.50 7.13
CA ILE A 158 34.63 10.43 6.03
C ILE A 158 34.19 11.82 6.47
N TRP A 159 32.98 11.91 7.01
CA TRP A 159 32.46 13.10 7.68
C TRP A 159 31.49 12.71 8.79
N THR A 160 31.32 13.59 9.75
CA THR A 160 30.36 13.49 10.85
C THR A 160 29.73 14.85 11.08
N ILE A 161 28.42 14.87 11.21
CA ILE A 161 27.66 16.08 11.49
C ILE A 161 26.97 15.89 12.83
N GLY A 162 27.31 16.74 13.80
CA GLY A 162 26.52 16.91 15.01
C GLY A 162 25.18 17.54 14.61
N GLN A 163 24.08 16.88 14.93
CA GLN A 163 22.77 17.39 14.59
C GLN A 163 22.02 17.92 15.80
N THR A 164 20.95 18.61 15.50
CA THR A 164 20.11 19.30 16.48
C THR A 164 19.03 18.42 17.11
N GLY A 165 19.06 17.10 16.84
CA GLY A 165 18.09 16.14 17.41
C GLY A 165 18.36 14.69 16.99
N PRO A 166 17.84 13.71 17.73
CA PRO A 166 18.04 12.30 17.44
C PRO A 166 17.49 11.88 16.09
N VAL A 167 18.24 11.05 15.36
CA VAL A 167 17.74 10.39 14.14
C VAL A 167 16.69 9.35 14.53
N HIS A 168 15.57 9.36 13.87
CA HIS A 168 14.48 8.43 14.13
C HIS A 168 14.20 7.51 12.94
N GLY A 169 14.84 6.37 12.92
CA GLY A 169 14.71 5.38 11.86
C GLY A 169 15.92 5.32 10.95
N THR A 170 15.77 4.58 9.86
CA THR A 170 16.82 4.43 8.83
C THR A 170 16.85 5.66 7.93
N LEU A 171 18.03 6.06 7.51
CA LEU A 171 18.23 7.08 6.48
C LEU A 171 17.78 6.57 5.11
N ALA A 172 17.70 7.46 4.12
CA ALA A 172 17.60 7.10 2.72
C ALA A 172 18.63 7.90 1.91
N ILE A 173 19.13 7.30 0.84
CA ILE A 173 20.00 7.98 -0.12
C ILE A 173 19.41 7.87 -1.52
N ALA A 174 19.41 8.98 -2.23
CA ALA A 174 19.11 9.02 -3.66
C ALA A 174 20.21 9.83 -4.34
N ASP A 175 20.87 9.21 -5.30
CA ASP A 175 22.06 9.74 -5.94
C ASP A 175 23.09 10.24 -4.89
N GLU A 176 23.35 11.54 -4.84
CA GLU A 176 24.31 12.16 -3.93
C GLU A 176 23.64 12.88 -2.72
N THR A 177 22.38 12.57 -2.41
CA THR A 177 21.65 13.21 -1.34
C THR A 177 21.17 12.20 -0.29
N VAL A 178 21.53 12.42 0.96
CA VAL A 178 21.11 11.63 2.12
C VAL A 178 19.96 12.36 2.83
N PHE A 179 18.84 11.65 3.02
CA PHE A 179 17.65 12.16 3.71
C PHE A 179 17.60 11.64 5.13
N VAL A 180 17.53 12.55 6.08
CA VAL A 180 17.68 12.29 7.52
C VAL A 180 16.43 12.70 8.28
N PRO A 181 15.61 11.75 8.77
CA PRO A 181 14.43 12.05 9.57
C PRO A 181 14.82 12.27 11.03
N LEU A 182 14.49 13.44 11.60
CA LEU A 182 14.85 13.81 12.97
C LEU A 182 13.63 13.87 13.90
N ARG A 183 13.84 13.56 15.18
CA ARG A 183 12.83 13.71 16.23
C ARG A 183 12.51 15.17 16.57
N ASN A 184 13.39 16.11 16.26
CA ASN A 184 13.15 17.54 16.44
C ASN A 184 12.15 18.13 15.43
N LYS A 185 11.46 17.30 14.65
CA LYS A 185 10.46 17.64 13.62
C LYS A 185 11.08 18.14 12.30
N GLU A 186 12.35 17.88 12.06
CA GLU A 186 13.02 18.25 10.82
C GLU A 186 13.33 17.01 9.98
N LEU A 187 13.21 17.18 8.67
CA LEU A 187 13.78 16.30 7.65
C LEU A 187 14.89 17.07 6.97
N LEU A 188 16.09 16.53 7.00
CA LEU A 188 17.26 17.15 6.34
C LEU A 188 17.58 16.43 5.05
N ALA A 189 18.01 17.18 4.04
CA ALA A 189 18.75 16.66 2.90
C ALA A 189 20.21 17.10 3.02
N ILE A 190 21.12 16.15 2.94
CA ILE A 190 22.54 16.32 3.18
C ILE A 190 23.31 15.82 1.97
N SER A 191 24.33 16.55 1.52
CA SER A 191 25.23 16.04 0.50
C SER A 191 25.96 14.81 0.97
N ALA A 192 25.88 13.72 0.24
CA ALA A 192 26.51 12.44 0.56
C ALA A 192 28.05 12.55 0.62
N SER A 193 28.65 13.37 -0.24
CA SER A 193 30.09 13.54 -0.37
C SER A 193 30.70 14.45 0.71
N SER A 194 30.01 15.52 1.10
CA SER A 194 30.58 16.57 1.96
C SER A 194 29.93 16.66 3.35
N GLY A 195 28.76 16.07 3.55
CA GLY A 195 27.99 16.22 4.77
C GLY A 195 27.30 17.58 4.93
N THR A 196 27.33 18.45 3.94
CA THR A 196 26.66 19.75 4.03
C THR A 196 25.16 19.64 3.88
N VAL A 197 24.41 20.37 4.73
CA VAL A 197 22.93 20.43 4.63
C VAL A 197 22.56 21.26 3.40
N GLN A 198 21.82 20.64 2.48
CA GLN A 198 21.31 21.29 1.26
C GLN A 198 20.00 21.99 1.53
N TRP A 199 19.09 21.35 2.22
CA TRP A 199 17.82 21.93 2.68
C TRP A 199 17.31 21.24 3.94
N SER A 200 16.38 21.92 4.62
CA SER A 200 15.64 21.36 5.75
C SER A 200 14.15 21.67 5.62
N PHE A 201 13.31 20.70 6.01
CA PHE A 201 11.86 20.85 6.08
C PHE A 201 11.37 20.62 7.51
N LYS A 202 10.58 21.56 8.06
CA LYS A 202 9.99 21.45 9.39
C LYS A 202 8.53 21.01 9.33
N SER A 203 8.23 19.89 9.99
CA SER A 203 6.86 19.41 10.18
C SER A 203 6.28 19.85 11.53
N GLY A 204 4.97 19.69 11.71
CA GLY A 204 4.32 19.96 13.01
C GLY A 204 4.55 18.89 14.08
N SER A 205 5.21 17.76 13.75
CA SER A 205 5.39 16.58 14.60
C SER A 205 6.69 15.87 14.26
N PRO A 206 7.32 15.14 15.21
CA PRO A 206 8.51 14.34 14.94
C PRO A 206 8.34 13.42 13.73
N PHE A 207 9.37 13.34 12.90
CA PHE A 207 9.44 12.33 11.85
C PHE A 207 9.64 10.95 12.44
N VAL A 208 9.07 9.93 11.80
CA VAL A 208 9.18 8.51 12.21
C VAL A 208 9.48 7.65 10.99
N GLY A 209 10.33 6.64 11.20
CA GLY A 209 10.67 5.68 10.15
C GLY A 209 11.63 6.21 9.09
N ALA A 210 11.81 5.39 8.06
CA ALA A 210 12.71 5.68 6.96
C ALA A 210 11.99 6.49 5.87
N PRO A 211 12.60 7.55 5.33
CA PRO A 211 12.13 8.17 4.10
C PRO A 211 12.20 7.19 2.92
N SER A 212 11.36 7.39 1.92
CA SER A 212 11.44 6.70 0.62
C SER A 212 11.53 7.77 -0.45
N VAL A 213 12.40 7.58 -1.46
CA VAL A 213 12.63 8.59 -2.49
C VAL A 213 12.45 7.97 -3.86
N ASP A 214 11.55 8.52 -4.66
CA ASP A 214 11.28 8.05 -6.02
C ASP A 214 10.79 9.18 -6.91
N ASN A 215 11.27 9.20 -8.16
CA ASN A 215 10.86 10.17 -9.18
C ASN A 215 10.87 11.62 -8.67
N GLY A 216 11.94 12.02 -7.99
CA GLY A 216 12.13 13.37 -7.47
C GLY A 216 11.29 13.72 -6.25
N ILE A 217 10.62 12.75 -5.65
CA ILE A 217 9.75 12.97 -4.47
C ILE A 217 10.30 12.18 -3.28
N VAL A 218 10.50 12.85 -2.14
CA VAL A 218 10.79 12.21 -0.87
C VAL A 218 9.51 12.11 -0.04
N TYR A 219 9.18 10.88 0.37
CA TYR A 219 8.03 10.58 1.23
C TYR A 219 8.52 10.31 2.64
N SER A 220 7.98 11.04 3.60
CA SER A 220 8.33 10.85 5.01
C SER A 220 7.10 11.00 5.91
N SER A 221 7.03 10.15 6.93
CA SER A 221 5.89 10.10 7.84
C SER A 221 6.22 10.69 9.20
N THR A 222 5.19 11.20 9.88
CA THR A 222 5.32 11.78 11.21
C THR A 222 4.54 11.00 12.27
N GLN A 223 4.92 11.16 13.52
CA GLN A 223 4.31 10.47 14.67
C GLN A 223 2.81 10.75 14.81
N LYS A 224 2.35 11.95 14.40
CA LYS A 224 0.92 12.34 14.44
C LYS A 224 0.13 11.91 13.20
N GLY A 225 0.66 11.00 12.39
CA GLY A 225 -0.10 10.44 11.28
C GLY A 225 -0.09 11.26 9.99
N ARG A 226 0.87 12.16 9.79
CA ARG A 226 1.02 12.87 8.53
C ARG A 226 2.07 12.20 7.65
N VAL A 227 1.77 12.06 6.37
CA VAL A 227 2.75 11.78 5.32
C VAL A 227 2.97 13.05 4.52
N HIS A 228 4.22 13.44 4.40
CA HIS A 228 4.66 14.54 3.55
C HIS A 228 5.33 13.96 2.31
N ALA A 229 4.90 14.41 1.14
CA ALA A 229 5.60 14.24 -0.12
C ALA A 229 6.22 15.58 -0.47
N LEU A 230 7.55 15.63 -0.51
CA LEU A 230 8.33 16.84 -0.75
C LEU A 230 9.14 16.64 -2.03
N ASP A 231 9.41 17.73 -2.73
CA ASP A 231 10.40 17.76 -3.80
C ASP A 231 11.77 17.40 -3.24
N ALA A 232 12.39 16.36 -3.78
CA ALA A 232 13.63 15.82 -3.23
C ALA A 232 14.83 16.76 -3.36
N ALA A 233 14.85 17.63 -4.37
CA ALA A 233 15.93 18.57 -4.59
C ALA A 233 15.81 19.85 -3.76
N THR A 234 14.58 20.28 -3.45
CA THR A 234 14.33 21.61 -2.82
C THR A 234 13.72 21.52 -1.44
N GLY A 235 13.13 20.39 -1.04
CA GLY A 235 12.36 20.23 0.20
C GLY A 235 10.97 20.90 0.16
N SER A 236 10.55 21.41 -0.99
CA SER A 236 9.24 22.07 -1.14
C SER A 236 8.10 21.05 -1.07
N PRO A 237 6.99 21.32 -0.35
CA PRO A 237 5.89 20.38 -0.25
C PRO A 237 5.13 20.25 -1.56
N ILE A 238 4.97 19.00 -2.04
CA ILE A 238 4.13 18.65 -3.20
C ILE A 238 2.72 18.34 -2.72
N TRP A 239 2.59 17.41 -1.78
CA TRP A 239 1.32 17.14 -1.11
C TRP A 239 1.54 16.65 0.33
N THR A 240 0.50 16.76 1.13
CA THR A 240 0.48 16.24 2.50
C THR A 240 -0.84 15.51 2.74
N MET A 241 -0.75 14.37 3.41
CA MET A 241 -1.89 13.59 3.86
C MET A 241 -1.92 13.54 5.39
N ASP A 242 -3.10 13.66 5.97
CA ASP A 242 -3.35 13.35 7.38
C ASP A 242 -4.13 12.03 7.46
N ALA A 243 -3.57 11.01 8.07
CA ALA A 243 -4.21 9.71 8.24
C ALA A 243 -5.18 9.66 9.44
N GLY A 244 -5.16 10.70 10.27
CA GLY A 244 -5.97 10.82 11.49
C GLY A 244 -5.48 9.98 12.66
N ASP A 245 -4.42 9.20 12.51
CA ASP A 245 -3.80 8.37 13.55
C ASP A 245 -2.35 8.07 13.18
N ALA A 246 -1.56 7.58 14.16
CA ALA A 246 -0.16 7.24 13.99
C ALA A 246 0.07 6.30 12.79
N ILE A 247 1.09 6.58 12.01
CA ILE A 247 1.47 5.78 10.84
C ILE A 247 2.53 4.77 11.25
N ALA A 248 2.45 3.56 10.69
CA ALA A 248 3.53 2.59 10.77
C ALA A 248 4.83 3.21 10.23
N PRO A 249 6.00 2.89 10.82
CA PRO A 249 7.20 3.73 10.72
C PRO A 249 7.90 3.80 9.35
N ALA A 250 7.23 3.53 8.25
CA ALA A 250 7.65 3.82 6.88
C ALA A 250 6.49 3.60 5.91
N VAL A 251 6.64 4.09 4.71
CA VAL A 251 5.74 3.84 3.59
C VAL A 251 6.42 2.87 2.60
N ALA A 252 5.63 2.19 1.78
CA ALA A 252 6.13 1.37 0.69
C ALA A 252 5.62 1.92 -0.65
N LEU A 253 6.48 1.93 -1.65
CA LEU A 253 6.16 2.39 -3.00
C LEU A 253 6.14 1.20 -3.95
N VAL A 254 5.20 1.21 -4.87
CA VAL A 254 5.13 0.24 -5.97
C VAL A 254 4.52 0.90 -7.19
N ASN A 255 5.27 0.92 -8.28
CA ASN A 255 4.89 1.64 -9.49
C ASN A 255 4.54 3.12 -9.16
N ASP A 256 3.33 3.54 -9.48
CA ASP A 256 2.78 4.88 -9.25
C ASP A 256 2.00 5.02 -7.92
N LYS A 257 2.14 4.05 -7.00
CA LYS A 257 1.34 3.99 -5.77
C LYS A 257 2.18 3.98 -4.51
N ILE A 258 1.62 4.54 -3.45
CA ILE A 258 2.18 4.52 -2.10
C ILE A 258 1.23 3.80 -1.15
N ALA A 259 1.74 2.82 -0.43
CA ALA A 259 1.06 2.09 0.62
C ALA A 259 1.44 2.64 1.98
N ILE A 260 0.44 3.00 2.79
CA ILE A 260 0.61 3.66 4.08
C ILE A 260 -0.17 2.87 5.12
N GLY A 261 0.53 2.22 6.04
CA GLY A 261 -0.07 1.52 7.18
C GLY A 261 -0.36 2.48 8.33
N VAL A 262 -1.52 2.33 8.99
CA VAL A 262 -1.92 3.13 10.15
C VAL A 262 -2.02 2.24 11.38
N SER A 263 -1.49 2.70 12.51
CA SER A 263 -1.37 1.89 13.75
C SER A 263 -2.71 1.35 14.26
N SER A 264 -3.81 2.06 14.06
CA SER A 264 -5.17 1.59 14.42
C SER A 264 -5.75 0.53 13.48
N GLY A 265 -4.97 -0.02 12.58
CA GLY A 265 -5.41 -1.05 11.65
C GLY A 265 -6.02 -0.49 10.37
N GLY A 266 -5.38 0.50 9.78
CA GLY A 266 -5.72 1.04 8.46
C GLY A 266 -4.61 0.81 7.44
N LEU A 267 -5.00 0.61 6.18
CA LEU A 267 -4.12 0.69 5.02
C LEU A 267 -4.69 1.69 4.04
N PHE A 268 -3.89 2.64 3.61
CA PHE A 268 -4.23 3.54 2.51
C PHE A 268 -3.34 3.21 1.32
N ILE A 269 -3.95 3.08 0.16
CA ILE A 269 -3.26 3.07 -1.13
C ILE A 269 -3.59 4.39 -1.81
N LYS A 270 -2.57 5.14 -2.19
CA LYS A 270 -2.69 6.44 -2.84
C LYS A 270 -1.86 6.49 -4.11
N ASP A 271 -2.17 7.43 -4.97
CA ASP A 271 -1.28 7.83 -6.04
C ASP A 271 -0.04 8.48 -5.44
N ALA A 272 1.15 8.01 -5.82
CA ALA A 272 2.38 8.49 -5.21
C ALA A 272 2.66 9.95 -5.58
N ARG A 273 2.41 10.34 -6.83
CA ARG A 273 2.71 11.67 -7.34
C ARG A 273 1.73 12.73 -6.83
N THR A 274 0.43 12.42 -6.80
CA THR A 274 -0.61 13.41 -6.50
C THR A 274 -1.18 13.32 -5.09
N GLY A 275 -0.94 12.21 -4.39
CA GLY A 275 -1.53 11.93 -3.08
C GLY A 275 -3.02 11.56 -3.15
N ASP A 276 -3.58 11.36 -4.35
CA ASP A 276 -4.99 11.05 -4.52
C ASP A 276 -5.32 9.64 -3.99
N LYS A 277 -6.52 9.51 -3.44
CA LYS A 277 -6.98 8.24 -2.89
C LYS A 277 -7.21 7.21 -3.99
N ARG A 278 -6.64 6.01 -3.85
CA ARG A 278 -6.92 4.83 -4.66
C ARG A 278 -7.80 3.84 -3.90
N SER A 279 -7.38 3.45 -2.70
CA SER A 279 -8.20 2.62 -1.82
C SER A 279 -7.90 2.90 -0.35
N ARG A 280 -8.81 2.49 0.53
CA ARG A 280 -8.64 2.52 1.99
C ARG A 280 -9.22 1.25 2.59
N VAL A 281 -8.41 0.61 3.43
CA VAL A 281 -8.76 -0.62 4.14
C VAL A 281 -8.80 -0.39 5.63
N ARG A 282 -9.80 -0.93 6.31
CA ARG A 282 -9.77 -1.11 7.77
C ARG A 282 -9.60 -2.60 8.05
N ILE A 283 -8.49 -2.96 8.68
CA ILE A 283 -8.11 -4.34 8.98
C ILE A 283 -8.46 -4.74 10.41
N GLY A 284 -8.70 -3.79 11.28
CA GLY A 284 -8.80 -4.03 12.72
C GLY A 284 -7.47 -4.51 13.31
N GLY A 285 -7.22 -4.19 14.57
CA GLY A 285 -5.98 -4.56 15.26
C GLY A 285 -4.82 -3.60 15.00
N LEU A 286 -3.73 -3.80 15.75
CA LEU A 286 -2.57 -2.91 15.73
C LEU A 286 -1.62 -3.27 14.58
N VAL A 287 -1.24 -2.27 13.80
CA VAL A 287 -0.19 -2.36 12.77
C VAL A 287 1.07 -1.70 13.30
N ASN A 288 2.06 -2.51 13.69
CA ASN A 288 3.31 -2.04 14.29
C ASN A 288 4.49 -2.07 13.31
N HIS A 289 4.31 -2.75 12.18
CA HIS A 289 5.33 -2.87 11.15
C HIS A 289 4.91 -2.12 9.89
N PRO A 290 5.85 -1.49 9.20
CA PRO A 290 5.53 -0.83 7.94
C PRO A 290 5.06 -1.82 6.86
N PRO A 291 4.24 -1.36 5.91
CA PRO A 291 3.85 -2.17 4.77
C PRO A 291 5.07 -2.61 3.97
N VAL A 292 4.96 -3.78 3.37
CA VAL A 292 5.96 -4.36 2.48
C VAL A 292 5.25 -4.78 1.21
N VAL A 293 5.86 -4.56 0.05
CA VAL A 293 5.28 -4.98 -1.22
C VAL A 293 6.13 -6.09 -1.84
N GLY A 294 5.45 -7.14 -2.30
CA GLY A 294 6.03 -8.20 -3.11
C GLY A 294 5.12 -8.46 -4.31
N GLY A 295 5.64 -8.31 -5.52
CA GLY A 295 4.81 -8.36 -6.73
C GLY A 295 3.72 -7.29 -6.71
N ASN A 296 2.46 -7.69 -6.83
CA ASN A 296 1.29 -6.81 -6.78
C ASN A 296 0.60 -6.79 -5.40
N SER A 297 1.18 -7.43 -4.40
CA SER A 297 0.57 -7.55 -3.07
C SER A 297 1.27 -6.69 -2.03
N VAL A 298 0.46 -5.97 -1.22
CA VAL A 298 0.90 -5.26 -0.02
C VAL A 298 0.69 -6.17 1.17
N TYR A 299 1.74 -6.39 1.95
CA TYR A 299 1.72 -7.21 3.16
C TYR A 299 1.82 -6.33 4.40
N LEU A 300 0.93 -6.58 5.35
CA LEU A 300 0.92 -5.94 6.67
C LEU A 300 0.90 -6.98 7.78
N VAL A 301 1.57 -6.68 8.87
CA VAL A 301 1.48 -7.48 10.10
C VAL A 301 0.54 -6.77 11.07
N SER A 302 -0.54 -7.43 11.43
CA SER A 302 -1.51 -6.95 12.40
C SER A 302 -1.85 -8.05 13.40
N ASN A 303 -1.72 -7.77 14.71
CA ASN A 303 -1.99 -8.73 15.78
C ASN A 303 -1.29 -10.09 15.57
N GLY A 304 -0.04 -10.08 15.11
CA GLY A 304 0.75 -11.28 14.87
C GLY A 304 0.32 -12.13 13.66
N LYS A 305 -0.50 -11.59 12.79
CA LYS A 305 -0.94 -12.21 11.52
C LYS A 305 -0.45 -11.39 10.34
N VAL A 306 -0.17 -12.04 9.22
CA VAL A 306 0.12 -11.34 7.96
C VAL A 306 -1.17 -11.21 7.16
N LEU A 307 -1.42 -10.04 6.67
CA LEU A 307 -2.54 -9.69 5.80
C LEU A 307 -1.98 -9.29 4.44
N SER A 308 -2.54 -9.83 3.37
CA SER A 308 -2.19 -9.53 1.98
C SER A 308 -3.31 -8.76 1.29
N PHE A 309 -2.96 -7.73 0.54
CA PHE A 309 -3.89 -6.89 -0.22
C PHE A 309 -3.34 -6.63 -1.62
N ASP A 310 -4.19 -6.71 -2.64
CA ASP A 310 -3.80 -6.32 -3.98
C ASP A 310 -3.63 -4.78 -4.06
N VAL A 311 -2.44 -4.34 -4.44
CA VAL A 311 -2.10 -2.92 -4.62
C VAL A 311 -2.92 -2.23 -5.71
N ASN A 312 -3.46 -2.99 -6.65
CA ASN A 312 -4.28 -2.49 -7.74
C ASN A 312 -5.78 -2.44 -7.41
N SER A 313 -6.18 -2.98 -6.24
CA SER A 313 -7.58 -2.92 -5.82
C SER A 313 -8.03 -1.46 -5.75
N ARG A 314 -9.13 -1.17 -6.46
CA ARG A 314 -9.74 0.17 -6.52
C ARG A 314 -11.12 0.10 -5.87
N GLU A 315 -11.28 0.81 -4.76
CA GLU A 315 -12.58 0.98 -4.16
C GLU A 315 -13.35 2.07 -4.89
N LEU A 316 -14.47 1.70 -5.55
CA LEU A 316 -15.36 2.68 -6.13
C LEU A 316 -16.16 3.38 -5.01
N PRO A 317 -16.30 4.72 -5.02
CA PRO A 317 -16.93 5.47 -3.93
C PRO A 317 -18.36 5.02 -3.59
N TRP A 318 -19.09 4.53 -4.60
CA TRP A 318 -20.47 4.08 -4.48
C TRP A 318 -20.60 2.59 -4.14
N SER A 319 -19.54 1.79 -4.27
CA SER A 319 -19.61 0.34 -4.02
C SER A 319 -19.84 0.01 -2.55
N TYR A 320 -19.24 0.79 -1.65
CA TYR A 320 -19.40 0.58 -0.20
C TYR A 320 -20.83 0.89 0.29
N PRO A 321 -21.43 2.09 0.02
CA PRO A 321 -22.79 2.35 0.43
C PRO A 321 -23.80 1.41 -0.23
N LEU A 322 -23.61 1.01 -1.50
CA LEU A 322 -24.48 0.02 -2.15
C LEU A 322 -24.40 -1.35 -1.49
N ARG A 323 -23.20 -1.80 -1.11
CA ARG A 323 -23.04 -3.06 -0.38
C ARG A 323 -23.67 -3.01 1.00
N LEU A 324 -23.57 -1.89 1.73
CA LEU A 324 -24.25 -1.71 3.01
C LEU A 324 -25.77 -1.81 2.85
N VAL A 325 -26.34 -1.08 1.90
CA VAL A 325 -27.78 -1.15 1.61
C VAL A 325 -28.18 -2.57 1.22
N TRP A 326 -27.43 -3.22 0.32
CA TRP A 326 -27.71 -4.59 -0.11
C TRP A 326 -27.65 -5.57 1.08
N THR A 327 -26.61 -5.47 1.91
CA THR A 327 -26.46 -6.30 3.11
C THR A 327 -27.63 -6.07 4.09
N GLN A 328 -28.06 -4.82 4.30
CA GLN A 328 -29.20 -4.51 5.13
C GLN A 328 -30.52 -5.10 4.57
N LEU A 329 -30.74 -4.96 3.26
CA LEU A 329 -31.92 -5.55 2.60
C LEU A 329 -31.92 -7.08 2.75
N TRP A 330 -30.78 -7.73 2.64
CA TRP A 330 -30.64 -9.17 2.84
C TRP A 330 -30.87 -9.58 4.30
N LEU A 331 -30.32 -8.82 5.26
CA LEU A 331 -30.54 -9.04 6.68
C LEU A 331 -32.01 -8.86 7.08
N TRP A 332 -32.73 -7.97 6.42
CA TRP A 332 -34.17 -7.79 6.59
C TRP A 332 -35.01 -8.86 5.87
N GLN A 333 -34.37 -9.91 5.36
CA GLN A 333 -35.02 -11.03 4.66
C GLN A 333 -35.85 -10.61 3.43
N LEU A 334 -35.52 -9.47 2.84
CA LEU A 334 -36.13 -9.08 1.58
C LEU A 334 -35.64 -10.02 0.45
N PRO A 335 -36.44 -10.23 -0.61
CA PRO A 335 -36.11 -11.15 -1.71
C PRO A 335 -34.99 -10.58 -2.62
N VAL A 336 -33.84 -10.29 -2.04
CA VAL A 336 -32.64 -9.89 -2.74
C VAL A 336 -31.63 -11.04 -2.72
N PRO A 337 -30.84 -11.22 -3.80
CA PRO A 337 -29.77 -12.23 -3.79
C PRO A 337 -28.80 -12.00 -2.62
N THR A 338 -28.15 -13.07 -2.18
CA THR A 338 -27.05 -12.93 -1.20
C THR A 338 -26.04 -11.91 -1.70
N PRO A 339 -25.60 -10.97 -0.86
CA PRO A 339 -24.58 -10.01 -1.27
C PRO A 339 -23.35 -10.77 -1.78
N PRO A 340 -22.75 -10.34 -2.90
CA PRO A 340 -21.56 -10.99 -3.41
C PRO A 340 -20.46 -10.94 -2.34
N VAL A 341 -20.00 -12.10 -1.93
CA VAL A 341 -18.84 -12.24 -1.03
C VAL A 341 -17.61 -12.02 -1.92
N PRO A 342 -16.69 -11.12 -1.56
CA PRO A 342 -15.44 -10.98 -2.29
C PRO A 342 -14.74 -12.33 -2.41
N ALA A 343 -14.18 -12.63 -3.58
CA ALA A 343 -13.46 -13.87 -3.82
C ALA A 343 -12.33 -14.01 -2.77
N GLY A 344 -12.35 -15.10 -1.99
CA GLY A 344 -11.43 -15.33 -0.87
C GLY A 344 -12.04 -15.22 0.52
N PHE A 345 -13.26 -14.69 0.68
CA PHE A 345 -14.00 -14.73 1.93
C PHE A 345 -14.93 -15.93 1.98
N GLN A 346 -14.55 -16.97 2.72
CA GLN A 346 -15.52 -17.91 3.27
C GLN A 346 -16.06 -17.30 4.57
N TRP A 347 -17.39 -17.27 4.70
CA TRP A 347 -18.06 -17.07 5.98
C TRP A 347 -17.69 -18.25 6.87
N GLN A 348 -16.53 -18.24 7.50
CA GLN A 348 -16.32 -19.08 8.64
C GLN A 348 -17.15 -18.47 9.77
N ALA A 349 -18.29 -19.09 10.03
CA ALA A 349 -18.85 -19.03 11.37
C ALA A 349 -17.66 -19.37 12.29
N ILE A 350 -17.23 -18.43 13.11
CA ILE A 350 -16.26 -18.68 14.17
C ILE A 350 -16.94 -19.78 14.99
N PRO A 351 -16.42 -21.02 15.05
CA PRO A 351 -16.92 -21.98 16.01
C PRO A 351 -16.70 -21.28 17.35
N ALA A 352 -17.73 -21.10 18.13
CA ALA A 352 -17.59 -20.79 19.52
C ALA A 352 -16.81 -21.96 20.12
N GLU A 353 -15.47 -21.84 20.23
CA GLU A 353 -14.67 -22.74 21.04
C GLU A 353 -15.05 -22.49 22.50
N GLY A 354 -15.88 -23.35 23.00
CA GLY A 354 -16.43 -23.38 24.35
C GLY A 354 -17.85 -23.84 24.22
N GLY A 355 -18.04 -25.19 24.19
CA GLY A 355 -19.35 -25.81 24.16
C GLY A 355 -20.21 -25.28 25.29
N ILE A 356 -21.12 -24.36 24.93
CA ILE A 356 -22.33 -24.09 25.71
C ILE A 356 -23.46 -24.58 24.83
N GLU A 357 -24.05 -25.70 25.19
CA GLU A 357 -25.32 -26.14 24.63
C GLU A 357 -26.30 -24.98 24.70
N PRO A 358 -27.15 -24.76 23.68
CA PRO A 358 -28.13 -23.70 23.72
C PRO A 358 -29.09 -23.95 24.90
N SER A 359 -28.97 -23.17 25.96
CA SER A 359 -29.99 -23.12 27.00
C SER A 359 -31.22 -22.48 26.38
N THR A 360 -32.33 -23.21 26.43
CA THR A 360 -33.63 -22.82 25.91
C THR A 360 -34.35 -21.74 26.77
N ASN A 361 -33.60 -20.82 27.38
CA ASN A 361 -34.13 -19.68 28.12
C ASN A 361 -33.18 -18.48 27.92
N ALA A 362 -33.25 -17.83 26.77
CA ALA A 362 -32.68 -16.51 26.60
C ALA A 362 -33.81 -15.57 26.17
N GLY A 363 -34.17 -14.70 27.09
CA GLY A 363 -35.00 -13.54 26.81
C GLY A 363 -34.27 -12.57 25.86
N ASP A 364 -35.09 -11.82 25.19
CA ASP A 364 -34.84 -10.79 24.17
C ASP A 364 -33.73 -9.76 24.48
N ASP A 365 -32.47 -10.04 24.26
CA ASP A 365 -31.41 -9.00 24.20
C ASP A 365 -30.19 -9.46 23.42
N PHE A 366 -30.37 -10.14 22.29
CA PHE A 366 -29.30 -10.41 21.37
C PHE A 366 -29.33 -9.40 20.21
N GLU A 367 -28.77 -8.20 20.44
CA GLU A 367 -28.36 -7.35 19.30
C GLU A 367 -27.17 -8.03 18.60
N PRO A 368 -27.35 -8.55 17.38
CA PRO A 368 -26.21 -9.01 16.61
C PRO A 368 -25.35 -7.79 16.28
N LYS A 369 -24.16 -7.68 16.90
CA LYS A 369 -23.16 -6.73 16.45
C LYS A 369 -22.99 -6.91 14.94
N PRO A 370 -23.21 -5.86 14.13
CA PRO A 370 -23.05 -5.96 12.69
C PRO A 370 -21.61 -6.36 12.39
N LEU A 371 -21.42 -7.58 11.90
CA LEU A 371 -20.17 -7.99 11.27
C LEU A 371 -19.97 -7.08 10.06
N VAL A 372 -19.12 -6.05 10.22
CA VAL A 372 -18.73 -5.16 9.13
C VAL A 372 -18.03 -6.03 8.10
N PRO A 373 -18.57 -6.24 6.91
CA PRO A 373 -17.90 -7.01 5.89
C PRO A 373 -16.63 -6.24 5.51
N LEU A 374 -15.48 -6.87 5.77
CA LEU A 374 -14.19 -6.41 5.26
C LEU A 374 -14.24 -6.52 3.73
N SER A 375 -14.33 -5.38 3.06
CA SER A 375 -14.49 -5.29 1.63
C SER A 375 -13.15 -5.36 0.92
N PHE A 376 -12.62 -6.57 0.67
CA PHE A 376 -11.49 -6.74 -0.24
C PHE A 376 -11.63 -8.01 -1.05
N GLU A 377 -11.72 -7.82 -2.33
CA GLU A 377 -11.41 -8.86 -3.32
C GLU A 377 -9.92 -9.21 -3.15
N ASN A 378 -9.59 -10.49 -2.90
CA ASN A 378 -8.23 -11.05 -2.81
C ASN A 378 -7.38 -10.71 -1.57
N SER A 379 -7.95 -10.50 -0.39
CA SER A 379 -7.14 -10.44 0.83
C SER A 379 -6.92 -11.85 1.42
N LEU A 380 -5.66 -12.21 1.69
CA LEU A 380 -5.31 -13.43 2.43
C LEU A 380 -4.97 -13.06 3.87
N ILE A 381 -5.49 -13.84 4.82
CA ILE A 381 -5.11 -13.76 6.23
C ILE A 381 -4.25 -14.97 6.54
N ILE A 382 -3.00 -14.75 6.84
CA ILE A 382 -2.02 -15.79 7.12
C ILE A 382 -1.74 -15.80 8.62
N THR A 383 -2.00 -16.93 9.27
CA THR A 383 -1.78 -17.11 10.72
C THR A 383 -0.66 -18.12 10.94
N PRO A 384 0.22 -17.88 11.92
CA PRO A 384 1.15 -18.90 12.36
C PRO A 384 0.41 -20.04 13.08
N ASN A 385 1.13 -21.11 13.46
CA ASN A 385 0.56 -22.21 14.23
C ASN A 385 -0.11 -21.71 15.53
N GLN A 386 -1.08 -22.48 16.05
CA GLN A 386 -1.84 -22.12 17.26
C GLN A 386 -0.96 -21.61 18.40
N GLY A 387 -1.36 -20.50 19.02
CA GLY A 387 -0.66 -19.89 20.15
C GLY A 387 0.60 -19.12 19.81
N SER A 388 0.99 -18.99 18.54
CA SER A 388 2.14 -18.21 18.10
C SER A 388 1.75 -16.95 17.33
N ALA A 389 2.68 -16.00 17.24
CA ALA A 389 2.50 -14.73 16.55
C ALA A 389 3.72 -14.41 15.68
N PHE A 390 3.52 -13.78 14.54
CA PHE A 390 4.60 -13.19 13.77
C PHE A 390 5.07 -11.91 14.47
N VAL A 391 6.39 -11.81 14.66
CA VAL A 391 7.01 -10.77 15.48
C VAL A 391 7.97 -9.87 14.72
N THR A 392 8.31 -10.21 13.48
CA THR A 392 9.13 -9.37 12.61
C THR A 392 8.29 -8.72 11.50
N ALA A 393 8.80 -7.65 10.89
CA ALA A 393 8.31 -7.25 9.58
C ALA A 393 8.63 -8.38 8.57
N PRO A 394 7.79 -8.61 7.56
CA PRO A 394 8.09 -9.60 6.52
C PRO A 394 9.17 -9.09 5.56
N ALA A 395 9.89 -10.02 4.93
CA ALA A 395 10.50 -9.80 3.62
C ALA A 395 9.63 -10.47 2.57
N ALA A 396 9.55 -9.92 1.36
CA ALA A 396 8.66 -10.42 0.33
C ALA A 396 9.36 -10.46 -1.04
N THR A 397 9.13 -11.55 -1.74
CA THR A 397 9.42 -11.72 -3.16
C THR A 397 8.10 -11.81 -3.93
N ALA A 398 8.13 -11.95 -5.23
CA ALA A 398 6.90 -12.14 -6.00
C ALA A 398 6.19 -13.46 -5.66
N ASP A 399 6.93 -14.49 -5.25
CA ASP A 399 6.48 -15.87 -5.02
C ASP A 399 6.27 -16.23 -3.55
N ALA A 400 6.97 -15.57 -2.61
CA ALA A 400 6.94 -15.93 -1.20
C ALA A 400 7.15 -14.77 -0.24
N ILE A 401 6.69 -14.98 1.00
CA ILE A 401 6.87 -14.10 2.14
C ILE A 401 7.72 -14.82 3.18
N TYR A 402 8.69 -14.14 3.76
CA TYR A 402 9.57 -14.66 4.80
C TYR A 402 9.38 -13.86 6.09
N ILE A 403 9.08 -14.53 7.19
CA ILE A 403 8.72 -13.84 8.44
C ILE A 403 9.10 -14.65 9.68
N GLY A 404 9.56 -13.95 10.70
CA GLY A 404 9.90 -14.53 12.00
C GLY A 404 8.72 -14.59 12.96
N SER A 405 8.65 -15.66 13.73
CA SER A 405 7.61 -15.89 14.75
C SER A 405 8.22 -16.08 16.14
N ASN A 406 7.44 -15.78 17.19
CA ASN A 406 7.81 -15.95 18.59
C ASN A 406 7.97 -17.42 19.04
N ASN A 407 7.62 -18.36 18.18
CA ASN A 407 7.83 -19.79 18.41
C ASN A 407 9.20 -20.31 17.94
N ASN A 408 10.15 -19.40 17.69
CA ASN A 408 11.51 -19.69 17.23
C ASN A 408 11.56 -20.33 15.84
N PHE A 409 10.71 -19.87 14.93
CA PHE A 409 10.76 -20.28 13.53
C PHE A 409 10.79 -19.07 12.61
N ILE A 410 11.48 -19.21 11.50
CA ILE A 410 11.27 -18.45 10.28
C ILE A 410 10.34 -19.27 9.38
N TYR A 411 9.35 -18.63 8.83
CA TYR A 411 8.41 -19.20 7.88
C TYR A 411 8.64 -18.65 6.49
N SER A 412 8.56 -19.53 5.50
CA SER A 412 8.31 -19.17 4.11
C SER A 412 6.87 -19.50 3.76
N ILE A 413 6.17 -18.55 3.21
CA ILE A 413 4.74 -18.61 2.96
C ILE A 413 4.51 -18.22 1.49
N SER A 414 3.74 -19.04 0.76
CA SER A 414 3.37 -18.74 -0.62
C SER A 414 2.61 -17.41 -0.71
N ALA A 415 3.05 -16.53 -1.59
CA ALA A 415 2.39 -15.24 -1.85
C ALA A 415 0.98 -15.41 -2.41
N ASP A 416 0.75 -16.42 -3.24
CA ASP A 416 -0.53 -16.67 -3.91
C ASP A 416 -1.56 -17.35 -3.01
N SER A 417 -1.12 -18.38 -2.26
CA SER A 417 -2.04 -19.27 -1.53
C SER A 417 -2.07 -19.02 -0.02
N GLY A 418 -1.11 -18.27 0.53
CA GLY A 418 -0.94 -18.08 1.96
C GLY A 418 -0.52 -19.35 2.72
N LYS A 419 -0.20 -20.44 2.02
CA LYS A 419 0.22 -21.70 2.64
C LYS A 419 1.70 -21.64 3.00
N THR A 420 2.06 -22.24 4.13
CA THR A 420 3.45 -22.43 4.51
C THR A 420 4.14 -23.37 3.51
N LEU A 421 5.20 -22.87 2.87
CA LEU A 421 6.06 -23.65 1.98
C LEU A 421 7.06 -24.47 2.79
N TRP A 422 7.75 -23.81 3.72
CA TRP A 422 8.67 -24.42 4.66
C TRP A 422 8.79 -23.57 5.94
N ARG A 423 9.39 -24.14 6.96
CA ARG A 423 9.78 -23.46 8.18
C ARG A 423 11.15 -23.90 8.63
N TYR A 424 11.96 -22.98 9.12
CA TYR A 424 13.29 -23.23 9.67
C TYR A 424 13.29 -22.94 11.18
N ARG A 425 13.75 -23.89 11.97
CA ARG A 425 13.84 -23.77 13.43
C ARG A 425 15.12 -23.04 13.82
N THR A 426 14.97 -22.02 14.65
CA THR A 426 16.08 -21.25 15.23
C THR A 426 16.31 -21.63 16.70
N SER A 427 17.49 -21.32 17.22
CA SER A 427 17.81 -21.52 18.65
C SER A 427 17.10 -20.53 19.56
N SER A 428 16.74 -19.34 19.06
CA SER A 428 15.99 -18.30 19.76
C SER A 428 15.16 -17.46 18.82
N THR A 429 14.35 -16.55 19.36
CA THR A 429 13.37 -15.77 18.57
C THR A 429 14.06 -14.89 17.51
N PRO A 430 13.60 -14.93 16.24
CA PRO A 430 14.02 -13.97 15.23
C PRO A 430 13.65 -12.54 15.66
N VAL A 431 14.58 -11.59 15.54
CA VAL A 431 14.38 -10.23 16.08
C VAL A 431 14.32 -9.14 15.03
N ALA A 432 14.94 -9.33 13.89
CA ALA A 432 14.94 -8.37 12.80
C ALA A 432 14.21 -8.92 11.58
N ARG A 433 13.77 -8.03 10.69
CA ARG A 433 13.22 -8.44 9.41
C ARG A 433 14.26 -9.28 8.65
N PRO A 434 13.84 -10.43 8.08
CA PRO A 434 14.71 -11.20 7.19
C PRO A 434 15.13 -10.36 5.96
N THR A 435 16.30 -10.67 5.42
CA THR A 435 16.83 -10.07 4.19
C THR A 435 17.05 -11.18 3.17
N VAL A 436 16.45 -11.02 2.00
CA VAL A 436 16.56 -11.97 0.89
C VAL A 436 17.55 -11.45 -0.14
N VAL A 437 18.57 -12.24 -0.44
CA VAL A 437 19.59 -11.91 -1.45
C VAL A 437 19.62 -13.06 -2.46
N GLY A 438 19.10 -12.85 -3.66
CA GLY A 438 18.97 -13.90 -4.66
C GLY A 438 18.24 -15.13 -4.10
N GLU A 439 18.96 -16.25 -3.96
CA GLU A 439 18.42 -17.51 -3.42
C GLU A 439 18.72 -17.73 -1.92
N ARG A 440 19.28 -16.76 -1.24
CA ARG A 440 19.62 -16.85 0.19
C ARG A 440 18.70 -15.96 1.04
N LEU A 441 18.37 -16.45 2.22
CA LEU A 441 17.64 -15.74 3.26
C LEU A 441 18.56 -15.56 4.47
N TYR A 442 18.74 -14.30 4.88
CA TYR A 442 19.56 -13.94 6.05
C TYR A 442 18.68 -13.35 7.14
N PHE A 443 18.89 -13.77 8.37
CA PHE A 443 18.16 -13.24 9.52
C PHE A 443 18.95 -13.45 10.82
N GLY A 444 18.67 -12.61 11.80
CA GLY A 444 19.29 -12.69 13.13
C GLY A 444 18.29 -13.07 14.22
N THR A 445 18.80 -13.59 15.28
CA THR A 445 18.04 -14.06 16.46
C THR A 445 18.42 -13.29 17.72
N SER A 446 17.58 -13.37 18.75
CA SER A 446 17.73 -12.63 20.00
C SER A 446 18.97 -13.03 20.83
N ASN A 447 19.57 -14.19 20.55
CA ASN A 447 20.86 -14.60 21.15
C ASN A 447 22.07 -14.14 20.34
N GLY A 448 21.90 -13.35 19.29
CA GLY A 448 23.00 -12.83 18.48
C GLY A 448 23.53 -13.78 17.41
N THR A 449 22.79 -14.81 17.03
CA THR A 449 23.16 -15.69 15.94
C THR A 449 22.59 -15.16 14.61
N LEU A 450 23.44 -15.03 13.61
CA LEU A 450 23.11 -14.76 12.22
C LEU A 450 22.99 -16.10 11.47
N HIS A 451 21.94 -16.26 10.71
CA HIS A 451 21.67 -17.46 9.91
C HIS A 451 21.62 -17.14 8.43
N SER A 452 22.11 -18.08 7.61
CA SER A 452 21.88 -18.16 6.17
C SER A 452 21.09 -19.42 5.86
N VAL A 453 20.03 -19.28 5.11
CA VAL A 453 19.12 -20.37 4.72
C VAL A 453 18.81 -20.26 3.24
N ASN A 454 18.77 -21.38 2.53
CA ASN A 454 18.27 -21.40 1.16
C ASN A 454 16.78 -21.01 1.15
N ARG A 455 16.40 -19.95 0.43
CA ARG A 455 15.04 -19.43 0.46
C ARG A 455 14.00 -20.34 -0.21
N VAL A 456 14.44 -21.23 -1.10
CA VAL A 456 13.54 -22.09 -1.88
C VAL A 456 13.09 -23.30 -1.07
N ASN A 457 14.06 -23.98 -0.41
CA ASN A 457 13.80 -25.24 0.29
C ASN A 457 13.91 -25.17 1.82
N GLY A 458 14.35 -24.04 2.38
CA GLY A 458 14.48 -23.85 3.83
C GLY A 458 15.67 -24.57 4.47
N GLN A 459 16.62 -25.07 3.69
CA GLN A 459 17.83 -25.71 4.25
C GLN A 459 18.79 -24.65 4.79
N GLY A 460 19.31 -24.89 6.00
CA GLY A 460 20.37 -24.08 6.60
C GLY A 460 21.68 -24.23 5.85
N GLU A 461 22.32 -23.13 5.55
CA GLU A 461 23.62 -23.09 4.86
C GLU A 461 24.75 -22.91 5.88
N TRP A 462 24.63 -21.89 6.68
CA TRP A 462 25.56 -21.59 7.78
C TRP A 462 24.89 -20.77 8.89
N SER A 463 25.55 -20.73 10.03
CA SER A 463 25.22 -19.83 11.14
C SER A 463 26.48 -19.24 11.75
N LEU A 464 26.41 -17.99 12.18
CA LEU A 464 27.52 -17.24 12.75
C LEU A 464 27.09 -16.56 14.06
N GLU A 465 27.81 -16.78 15.13
CA GLU A 465 27.60 -16.09 16.41
C GLU A 465 28.28 -14.71 16.37
N LEU A 466 27.51 -13.66 16.60
CA LEU A 466 27.99 -12.28 16.64
C LEU A 466 28.29 -11.82 18.06
N GLY A 467 27.79 -12.53 19.06
CA GLY A 467 28.03 -12.26 20.48
C GLY A 467 27.04 -11.30 21.13
N SER A 468 26.24 -10.60 20.34
CA SER A 468 25.19 -9.66 20.81
C SER A 468 24.00 -9.65 19.87
N PRO A 469 22.76 -9.46 20.35
CA PRO A 469 21.55 -9.43 19.53
C PRO A 469 21.61 -8.43 18.37
N LEU A 470 21.00 -8.76 17.24
CA LEU A 470 20.83 -7.82 16.15
C LEU A 470 19.77 -6.76 16.51
N THR A 471 20.04 -5.50 16.21
CA THR A 471 19.12 -4.38 16.48
C THR A 471 18.44 -3.86 15.23
N ALA A 472 18.94 -4.20 14.04
CA ALA A 472 18.46 -3.75 12.76
C ALA A 472 18.45 -4.90 11.74
N PRO A 473 17.64 -4.78 10.66
CA PRO A 473 17.73 -5.67 9.52
C PRO A 473 19.15 -5.72 8.95
N ILE A 474 19.53 -6.87 8.42
CA ILE A 474 20.81 -7.07 7.75
C ILE A 474 20.79 -6.27 6.45
N THR A 475 21.90 -5.58 6.19
CA THR A 475 22.14 -4.82 4.97
C THR A 475 23.09 -5.59 4.06
N PHE A 476 22.85 -5.58 2.76
CA PHE A 476 23.70 -6.27 1.77
C PHE A 476 24.17 -5.32 0.69
N ALA A 477 25.47 -5.27 0.45
CA ALA A 477 26.05 -4.52 -0.66
C ALA A 477 27.36 -5.17 -1.13
N SER A 478 27.60 -5.23 -2.43
CA SER A 478 28.85 -5.74 -3.04
C SER A 478 29.25 -7.14 -2.56
N GLY A 479 28.31 -8.06 -2.36
CA GLY A 479 28.61 -9.41 -1.88
C GLY A 479 28.92 -9.51 -0.38
N ILE A 480 28.64 -8.46 0.40
CA ILE A 480 28.98 -8.37 1.82
C ILE A 480 27.69 -8.11 2.62
N LEU A 481 27.54 -8.83 3.74
CA LEU A 481 26.53 -8.56 4.72
C LEU A 481 27.06 -7.62 5.80
N TYR A 482 26.21 -6.70 6.22
CA TYR A 482 26.48 -5.80 7.33
C TYR A 482 25.40 -6.01 8.39
N ALA A 483 25.82 -6.48 9.56
CA ALA A 483 24.95 -6.78 10.69
C ALA A 483 25.28 -5.87 11.87
N ARG A 484 24.30 -5.11 12.35
CA ARG A 484 24.45 -4.24 13.51
C ARG A 484 23.91 -4.93 14.76
N THR A 485 24.70 -4.93 15.81
CA THR A 485 24.39 -5.56 17.08
C THR A 485 24.15 -4.54 18.20
N GLU A 486 23.53 -4.98 19.30
CA GLU A 486 23.11 -4.15 20.43
C GLU A 486 24.29 -3.50 21.16
N ASP A 487 25.45 -4.14 21.17
CA ASP A 487 26.69 -3.61 21.71
C ASP A 487 27.29 -2.42 20.92
N GLY A 488 26.62 -2.01 19.81
CA GLY A 488 27.07 -0.91 18.98
C GLY A 488 28.04 -1.29 17.87
N SER A 489 28.32 -2.57 17.70
CA SER A 489 29.20 -3.06 16.65
C SER A 489 28.47 -3.22 15.31
N LEU A 490 29.18 -2.95 14.22
CA LEU A 490 28.79 -3.29 12.86
C LEU A 490 29.74 -4.37 12.34
N HIS A 491 29.21 -5.55 12.10
CA HIS A 491 29.97 -6.69 11.59
C HIS A 491 29.88 -6.76 10.08
N LYS A 492 31.04 -6.93 9.43
CA LYS A 492 31.20 -7.15 7.99
C LYS A 492 31.43 -8.63 7.75
N ILE A 493 30.54 -9.29 7.01
CA ILE A 493 30.53 -10.75 6.79
C ILE A 493 30.64 -11.03 5.29
N ARG A 494 31.61 -11.86 4.94
CA ARG A 494 31.85 -12.33 3.56
C ARG A 494 31.57 -13.83 3.43
#